data_44e7eacaaeb8acd35112b64b73abdf5d
#
_entry.id   44e7eacaaeb8acd35112b64b73abdf5d
#
_cell.length_a   1.000
_cell.length_b   1.000
_cell.length_c   1.000
_cell.angle_alpha   90.00
_cell.angle_beta   90.00
_cell.angle_gamma   90.00
#
_symmetry.space_group_name_H-M   'P 1'
#
loop_
_entity.id
_entity.type
_entity.pdbx_description
1 polymer ?
#
loop_
_entity_poly.entity_id
_entity_poly.type
_entity_poly.pdbx_seq_one_letter_code
_entity_poly.pdbx_strand_id
1 'polypeptide(L)'
;MVPKYQRLWESLPRPLVYLERARDSSCVCVDEAQFISKKQVHDLGRIADDLNIPVMCYGIRTDFQGKLFEGSLELLAIADNLKELKTICSECDKKATMVVRLNSNGEIILKGEKILIGGNEVYKTLCRKHFRKLTKLI
;
A
#
# COMPACT_ATOMS: atom_id res chain seq x y z
N MET A 1 -0.21 -24.04 12.85
CA MET A 1 0.68 -23.04 13.46
C MET A 1 0.72 -21.86 12.51
N VAL A 2 0.05 -20.76 12.84
CA VAL A 2 0.06 -19.55 12.02
C VAL A 2 1.44 -18.92 12.15
N PRO A 3 2.17 -18.63 11.05
CA PRO A 3 3.44 -17.94 11.16
C PRO A 3 3.20 -16.59 11.84
N LYS A 4 3.97 -16.28 12.87
CA LYS A 4 3.98 -14.95 13.46
C LYS A 4 4.46 -13.99 12.37
N TYR A 5 3.54 -13.21 11.79
CA TYR A 5 3.88 -12.06 10.97
C TYR A 5 4.58 -11.04 11.88
N GLN A 6 5.88 -11.08 11.88
CA GLN A 6 6.66 -10.07 12.57
C GLN A 6 6.66 -8.82 11.69
N ARG A 7 6.10 -7.74 12.20
CA ARG A 7 6.20 -6.41 11.56
C ARG A 7 7.65 -5.99 11.56
N LEU A 8 8.34 -6.29 10.47
CA LEU A 8 9.78 -6.08 10.33
C LEU A 8 10.19 -4.60 10.22
N TRP A 9 9.25 -3.68 9.99
CA TRP A 9 9.57 -2.28 9.69
C TRP A 9 9.55 -1.33 10.90
N GLU A 10 8.93 -1.70 12.01
CA GLU A 10 8.80 -0.80 13.17
C GLU A 10 10.05 -0.72 14.06
N SER A 11 11.03 -1.60 13.87
CA SER A 11 12.16 -1.71 14.79
C SER A 11 13.57 -1.76 14.17
N LEU A 12 13.75 -1.45 12.88
CA LEU A 12 15.03 -1.70 12.23
C LEU A 12 15.72 -0.44 11.67
N PRO A 13 16.86 -0.04 12.24
CA PRO A 13 17.58 1.17 11.83
C PRO A 13 18.54 1.01 10.64
N ARG A 14 18.72 -0.17 10.02
CA ARG A 14 19.75 -0.34 8.95
C ARG A 14 19.35 -1.33 7.85
N PRO A 15 19.67 -1.02 6.56
CA PRO A 15 19.36 -1.85 5.39
C PRO A 15 19.95 -3.27 5.40
N LEU A 16 21.14 -3.42 5.96
CA LEU A 16 21.84 -4.72 6.04
C LEU A 16 21.11 -5.77 6.85
N VAL A 17 20.30 -5.37 7.83
CA VAL A 17 19.56 -6.29 8.70
C VAL A 17 18.42 -7.00 7.94
N TYR A 18 17.83 -6.35 6.93
CA TYR A 18 16.81 -6.98 6.09
C TYR A 18 17.39 -8.11 5.23
N LEU A 19 18.55 -7.87 4.63
CA LEU A 19 19.24 -8.86 3.79
C LEU A 19 19.67 -10.09 4.60
N GLU A 20 20.22 -9.89 5.79
CA GLU A 20 20.66 -11.01 6.66
C GLU A 20 19.47 -11.84 7.13
N ARG A 21 18.36 -11.22 7.53
CA ARG A 21 17.16 -11.94 7.98
C ARG A 21 16.38 -12.61 6.84
N ALA A 22 16.48 -12.08 5.63
CA ALA A 22 15.81 -12.64 4.47
C ALA A 22 16.49 -13.92 3.97
N ARG A 23 17.79 -14.12 4.20
CA ARG A 23 18.58 -15.23 3.63
C ARG A 23 18.00 -16.62 3.87
N ASP A 24 17.37 -16.82 5.02
CA ASP A 24 16.77 -18.11 5.40
C ASP A 24 15.27 -18.19 5.09
N SER A 25 14.75 -17.18 4.36
CA SER A 25 13.33 -17.12 4.03
C SER A 25 13.07 -17.66 2.63
N SER A 26 11.96 -18.38 2.46
CA SER A 26 11.51 -18.84 1.13
C SER A 26 10.79 -17.73 0.33
N CYS A 27 10.29 -16.72 1.01
CA CYS A 27 9.59 -15.57 0.41
C CYS A 27 9.52 -14.42 1.43
N VAL A 28 9.49 -13.20 0.94
CA VAL A 28 9.22 -12.00 1.73
C VAL A 28 7.86 -11.43 1.33
N CYS A 29 6.97 -11.27 2.30
CA CYS A 29 5.66 -10.63 2.10
C CYS A 29 5.62 -9.30 2.87
N VAL A 30 5.26 -8.23 2.18
CA VAL A 30 5.09 -6.89 2.75
C VAL A 30 3.63 -6.48 2.62
N ASP A 31 2.97 -6.31 3.76
CA ASP A 31 1.62 -5.75 3.80
C ASP A 31 1.67 -4.24 3.97
N GLU A 32 0.62 -3.54 3.52
CA GLU A 32 0.54 -2.08 3.54
C GLU A 32 1.77 -1.40 2.91
N ALA A 33 2.26 -1.97 1.81
CA ALA A 33 3.51 -1.57 1.16
C ALA A 33 3.49 -0.13 0.62
N GLN A 34 2.34 0.51 0.53
CA GLN A 34 2.24 1.93 0.17
C GLN A 34 2.93 2.86 1.17
N PHE A 35 3.10 2.43 2.44
CA PHE A 35 3.70 3.23 3.50
C PHE A 35 5.22 3.12 3.60
N ILE A 36 5.83 2.20 2.86
CA ILE A 36 7.30 2.08 2.87
C ILE A 36 7.93 3.19 2.03
N SER A 37 9.15 3.57 2.40
CA SER A 37 9.92 4.59 1.68
C SER A 37 10.49 4.06 0.37
N LYS A 38 10.85 4.97 -0.52
CA LYS A 38 11.61 4.66 -1.75
C LYS A 38 12.81 3.76 -1.47
N LYS A 39 13.60 4.11 -0.45
CA LYS A 39 14.78 3.33 -0.07
C LYS A 39 14.42 1.89 0.29
N GLN A 40 13.38 1.68 1.08
CA GLN A 40 12.92 0.35 1.48
C GLN A 40 12.43 -0.47 0.27
N VAL A 41 11.77 0.15 -0.70
CA VAL A 41 11.39 -0.52 -1.95
C VAL A 41 12.63 -1.03 -2.70
N HIS A 42 13.66 -0.19 -2.82
CA HIS A 42 14.92 -0.59 -3.47
C HIS A 42 15.66 -1.68 -2.69
N ASP A 43 15.65 -1.64 -1.35
CA ASP A 43 16.23 -2.71 -0.53
C ASP A 43 15.48 -4.05 -0.73
N LEU A 44 14.15 -4.02 -0.90
CA LEU A 44 13.35 -5.20 -1.25
C LEU A 44 13.69 -5.74 -2.65
N GLY A 45 13.92 -4.85 -3.62
CA GLY A 45 14.40 -5.22 -4.95
C GLY A 45 15.74 -5.97 -4.88
N ARG A 46 16.68 -5.50 -4.05
CA ARG A 46 17.95 -6.19 -3.82
C ARG A 46 17.80 -7.58 -3.16
N ILE A 47 16.82 -7.75 -2.30
CA ILE A 47 16.50 -9.10 -1.77
C ILE A 47 16.09 -10.04 -2.90
N ALA A 48 15.25 -9.57 -3.82
CA ALA A 48 14.82 -10.37 -4.96
C ALA A 48 15.99 -10.68 -5.90
N ASP A 49 16.80 -9.68 -6.23
CA ASP A 49 17.87 -9.81 -7.24
C ASP A 49 19.12 -10.51 -6.69
N ASP A 50 19.62 -10.09 -5.52
CA ASP A 50 20.90 -10.57 -4.97
C ASP A 50 20.75 -11.89 -4.21
N LEU A 51 19.59 -12.14 -3.58
CA LEU A 51 19.35 -13.35 -2.81
C LEU A 51 18.46 -14.37 -3.55
N ASN A 52 17.88 -13.98 -4.68
CA ASN A 52 16.93 -14.79 -5.44
C ASN A 52 15.73 -15.26 -4.59
N ILE A 53 15.26 -14.40 -3.70
CA ILE A 53 14.13 -14.65 -2.80
C ILE A 53 12.92 -13.86 -3.31
N PRO A 54 11.80 -14.51 -3.64
CA PRO A 54 10.59 -13.81 -4.09
C PRO A 54 10.11 -12.79 -3.07
N VAL A 55 9.79 -11.58 -3.53
CA VAL A 55 9.21 -10.51 -2.71
C VAL A 55 7.83 -10.17 -3.23
N MET A 56 6.83 -10.21 -2.36
CA MET A 56 5.45 -9.85 -2.66
C MET A 56 5.03 -8.65 -1.82
N CYS A 57 4.65 -7.56 -2.48
CA CYS A 57 4.20 -6.34 -1.83
C CYS A 57 2.71 -6.14 -2.08
N TYR A 58 1.93 -6.01 -1.01
CA TYR A 58 0.49 -5.76 -1.04
C TYR A 58 0.22 -4.35 -0.53
N GLY A 59 -0.62 -3.63 -1.24
CA GLY A 59 -0.96 -2.27 -0.82
C GLY A 59 -1.92 -1.58 -1.78
N ILE A 60 -2.30 -0.37 -1.42
CA ILE A 60 -3.14 0.49 -2.24
C ILE A 60 -2.28 1.47 -3.04
N ARG A 61 -2.78 1.86 -4.18
CA ARG A 61 -2.05 2.72 -5.13
C ARG A 61 -2.05 4.19 -4.70
N THR A 62 -3.24 4.71 -4.38
CA THR A 62 -3.44 6.14 -4.13
C THR A 62 -4.06 6.39 -2.75
N ASP A 63 -3.79 7.56 -2.21
CA ASP A 63 -4.46 8.07 -1.02
C ASP A 63 -5.89 8.53 -1.31
N PHE A 64 -6.58 9.01 -0.29
CA PHE A 64 -7.96 9.50 -0.39
C PHE A 64 -8.11 10.77 -1.25
N GLN A 65 -7.01 11.42 -1.62
CA GLN A 65 -6.98 12.56 -2.53
C GLN A 65 -6.67 12.15 -3.97
N GLY A 66 -6.47 10.87 -4.23
CA GLY A 66 -6.12 10.34 -5.55
C GLY A 66 -4.64 10.49 -5.92
N LYS A 67 -3.78 10.78 -4.94
CA LYS A 67 -2.32 10.92 -5.14
C LYS A 67 -1.61 9.62 -4.78
N LEU A 68 -0.57 9.27 -5.53
CA LEU A 68 0.26 8.11 -5.24
C LEU A 68 0.95 8.24 -3.87
N PHE A 69 1.00 7.13 -3.15
CA PHE A 69 1.92 6.98 -2.03
C PHE A 69 3.35 6.80 -2.54
N GLU A 70 4.35 7.16 -1.73
CA GLU A 70 5.76 7.02 -2.09
C GLU A 70 6.14 5.57 -2.40
N GLY A 71 5.79 4.64 -1.51
CA GLY A 71 6.04 3.21 -1.72
C GLY A 71 5.36 2.67 -2.96
N SER A 72 4.11 3.05 -3.21
CA SER A 72 3.36 2.63 -4.40
C SER A 72 3.96 3.19 -5.68
N LEU A 73 4.43 4.43 -5.69
CA LEU A 73 5.10 5.05 -6.83
C LEU A 73 6.34 4.25 -7.23
N GLU A 74 7.20 3.93 -6.26
CA GLU A 74 8.43 3.20 -6.51
C GLU A 74 8.17 1.73 -6.90
N LEU A 75 7.20 1.07 -6.26
CA LEU A 75 6.79 -0.30 -6.62
C LEU A 75 6.26 -0.37 -8.05
N LEU A 76 5.43 0.59 -8.48
CA LEU A 76 4.96 0.67 -9.87
C LEU A 76 6.11 0.86 -10.87
N ALA A 77 7.20 1.52 -10.45
CA ALA A 77 8.36 1.78 -11.31
C ALA A 77 9.27 0.56 -11.48
N ILE A 78 9.46 -0.27 -10.44
CA ILE A 78 10.49 -1.31 -10.45
C ILE A 78 9.98 -2.76 -10.35
N ALA A 79 8.68 -2.99 -10.06
CA ALA A 79 8.16 -4.35 -9.92
C ALA A 79 8.16 -5.10 -11.26
N ASP A 80 8.66 -6.33 -11.27
CA ASP A 80 8.62 -7.22 -12.44
C ASP A 80 7.19 -7.63 -12.81
N ASN A 81 6.33 -7.80 -11.80
CA ASN A 81 4.95 -8.23 -11.97
C ASN A 81 3.99 -7.35 -11.18
N LEU A 82 3.00 -6.81 -11.87
CA LEU A 82 1.92 -6.04 -11.29
C LEU A 82 0.61 -6.81 -11.38
N LYS A 83 0.04 -7.14 -10.23
CA LYS A 83 -1.27 -7.80 -10.13
C LYS A 83 -2.27 -6.91 -9.44
N GLU A 84 -3.42 -6.72 -10.09
CA GLU A 84 -4.53 -6.01 -9.49
C GLU A 84 -5.46 -6.96 -8.74
N LEU A 85 -5.67 -6.67 -7.45
CA LEU A 85 -6.73 -7.31 -6.66
C LEU A 85 -8.01 -6.53 -6.89
N LYS A 86 -8.99 -7.14 -7.57
CA LYS A 86 -10.24 -6.48 -7.93
C LYS A 86 -11.11 -6.24 -6.72
N THR A 87 -11.57 -5.00 -6.58
CA THR A 87 -12.55 -4.57 -5.58
C THR A 87 -13.71 -3.89 -6.28
N ILE A 88 -14.90 -3.97 -5.72
CA ILE A 88 -16.13 -3.39 -6.27
C ILE A 88 -16.37 -2.00 -5.68
N CYS A 89 -16.82 -1.08 -6.51
CA CYS A 89 -17.21 0.26 -6.10
C CYS A 89 -18.40 0.21 -5.14
N SER A 90 -18.34 0.96 -4.04
CA SER A 90 -19.44 1.04 -3.07
C SER A 90 -20.72 1.70 -3.60
N GLU A 91 -20.63 2.38 -4.75
CA GLU A 91 -21.75 3.11 -5.36
C GLU A 91 -22.28 2.46 -6.66
N CYS A 92 -21.60 1.43 -7.18
CA CYS A 92 -22.03 0.69 -8.37
C CYS A 92 -21.23 -0.61 -8.53
N ASP A 93 -21.63 -1.44 -9.51
CA ASP A 93 -21.00 -2.76 -9.78
C ASP A 93 -19.67 -2.71 -10.53
N LYS A 94 -19.12 -1.50 -10.77
CA LYS A 94 -17.85 -1.35 -11.48
C LYS A 94 -16.67 -1.55 -10.53
N LYS A 95 -15.55 -1.92 -11.13
CA LYS A 95 -14.27 -2.02 -10.44
C LYS A 95 -13.93 -0.73 -9.70
N ALA A 96 -13.59 -0.84 -8.42
CA ALA A 96 -13.05 0.25 -7.63
C ALA A 96 -11.53 0.34 -7.82
N THR A 97 -11.04 1.55 -8.02
CA THR A 97 -9.60 1.87 -8.17
C THR A 97 -9.16 3.02 -7.28
N MET A 98 -10.11 3.62 -6.61
CA MET A 98 -9.92 4.81 -5.76
C MET A 98 -10.48 4.55 -4.37
N VAL A 99 -10.02 5.33 -3.41
CA VAL A 99 -10.49 5.28 -2.03
C VAL A 99 -10.83 6.70 -1.56
N VAL A 100 -11.88 6.82 -0.78
CA VAL A 100 -12.24 8.05 -0.05
C VAL A 100 -12.24 7.77 1.44
N ARG A 101 -11.97 8.79 2.22
CA ARG A 101 -11.99 8.77 3.68
C ARG A 101 -13.22 9.51 4.18
N LEU A 102 -13.91 8.91 5.14
CA LEU A 102 -15.12 9.47 5.75
C LEU A 102 -14.85 9.82 7.22
N ASN A 103 -15.43 10.91 7.69
CA ASN A 103 -15.47 11.22 9.11
C ASN A 103 -16.53 10.36 9.84
N SER A 104 -16.66 10.54 11.16
CA SER A 104 -17.65 9.85 11.98
C SER A 104 -19.11 10.11 11.56
N ASN A 105 -19.36 11.20 10.86
CA ASN A 105 -20.69 11.57 10.35
C ASN A 105 -20.98 11.01 8.95
N GLY A 106 -20.02 10.28 8.35
CA GLY A 106 -20.14 9.73 6.99
C GLY A 106 -19.86 10.73 5.87
N GLU A 107 -19.29 11.90 6.19
CA GLU A 107 -18.92 12.93 5.20
C GLU A 107 -17.51 12.68 4.67
N ILE A 108 -17.31 12.98 3.38
CA ILE A 108 -16.02 12.78 2.71
C ILE A 108 -15.03 13.84 3.17
N ILE A 109 -13.88 13.39 3.65
CA ILE A 109 -12.74 14.22 4.02
C ILE A 109 -11.89 14.48 2.79
N LEU A 110 -11.76 15.74 2.40
CA LEU A 110 -10.98 16.17 1.22
C LEU A 110 -9.58 16.69 1.56
N LYS A 111 -9.34 17.06 2.82
CA LYS A 111 -8.06 17.63 3.30
C LYS A 111 -7.63 16.92 4.57
N GLY A 112 -6.33 16.82 4.78
CA GLY A 112 -5.75 16.20 5.97
C GLY A 112 -4.51 15.39 5.67
N GLU A 113 -3.91 14.83 6.70
CA GLU A 113 -2.74 13.98 6.56
C GLU A 113 -3.06 12.68 5.82
N LYS A 114 -2.10 12.20 5.02
CA LYS A 114 -2.24 10.96 4.24
C LYS A 114 -2.37 9.72 5.11
N ILE A 115 -1.72 9.75 6.27
CA ILE A 115 -1.66 8.64 7.21
C ILE A 115 -2.22 9.12 8.53
N LEU A 116 -3.28 8.46 9.00
CA LEU A 116 -3.81 8.64 10.35
C LEU A 116 -3.76 7.31 11.08
N ILE A 117 -3.06 7.30 12.21
CA ILE A 117 -2.94 6.14 13.07
C ILE A 117 -3.95 6.28 14.20
N GLY A 118 -4.91 5.34 14.29
CA GLY A 118 -5.82 5.22 15.43
C GLY A 118 -7.07 6.10 15.41
N GLY A 119 -7.52 6.56 14.26
CA GLY A 119 -8.79 7.30 14.11
C GLY A 119 -10.00 6.39 13.87
N ASN A 120 -11.21 6.88 14.20
CA ASN A 120 -12.49 6.23 13.87
C ASN A 120 -12.94 6.49 12.42
N GLU A 121 -12.00 6.58 11.52
CA GLU A 121 -12.28 6.90 10.13
C GLU A 121 -12.63 5.65 9.34
N VAL A 122 -13.59 5.78 8.45
CA VAL A 122 -14.03 4.71 7.56
C VAL A 122 -13.57 5.04 6.13
N TYR A 123 -13.05 4.04 5.44
CA TYR A 123 -12.68 4.15 4.05
C TYR A 123 -13.71 3.47 3.16
N LYS A 124 -14.05 4.12 2.03
CA LYS A 124 -14.88 3.54 0.97
C LYS A 124 -14.10 3.41 -0.32
N THR A 125 -14.29 2.29 -1.00
CA THR A 125 -13.72 2.05 -2.32
C THR A 125 -14.65 2.55 -3.41
N LEU A 126 -14.11 3.29 -4.38
CA LEU A 126 -14.87 3.90 -5.46
C LEU A 126 -14.24 3.65 -6.83
N CYS A 127 -15.06 3.54 -7.85
CA CYS A 127 -14.58 3.67 -9.23
C CYS A 127 -14.19 5.13 -9.52
N ARG A 128 -13.34 5.36 -10.51
CA ARG A 128 -12.89 6.72 -10.89
C ARG A 128 -14.04 7.70 -11.14
N LYS A 129 -15.15 7.25 -11.77
CA LYS A 129 -16.33 8.08 -12.03
C LYS A 129 -16.96 8.61 -10.73
N HIS A 130 -17.18 7.72 -9.74
CA HIS A 130 -17.78 8.12 -8.47
C HIS A 130 -16.81 8.89 -7.60
N PHE A 131 -15.53 8.56 -7.59
CA PHE A 131 -14.51 9.36 -6.92
C PHE A 131 -14.53 10.82 -7.44
N ARG A 132 -14.46 11.01 -8.78
CA ARG A 132 -14.50 12.34 -9.39
C ARG A 132 -15.80 13.09 -9.07
N LYS A 133 -16.95 12.40 -9.15
CA LYS A 133 -18.26 13.01 -8.86
C LYS A 133 -18.35 13.51 -7.43
N LEU A 134 -17.86 12.74 -6.48
CA LEU A 134 -18.01 13.01 -5.04
C LEU A 134 -16.93 13.93 -4.49
N THR A 135 -15.70 13.86 -4.99
CA THR A 135 -14.57 14.65 -4.48
C THR A 135 -14.23 15.87 -5.32
N LYS A 136 -14.51 15.83 -6.64
CA LYS A 136 -14.10 16.84 -7.64
C LYS A 136 -12.59 17.10 -7.69
N LEU A 137 -11.77 16.13 -7.23
CA LEU A 137 -10.31 16.27 -7.15
C LEU A 137 -9.57 15.88 -8.45
N ILE A 138 -10.22 15.10 -9.32
CA ILE A 138 -9.68 14.67 -10.61
C ILE A 138 -10.72 14.83 -11.72
#